data_26816e7ebf7345aeeee1c3a5f07f87f3
#
_entry.id   26816e7ebf7345aeeee1c3a5f07f87f3
#
_cell.length_a   1.000
_cell.length_b   1.000
_cell.length_c   1.000
_cell.angle_alpha   90.00
_cell.angle_beta   90.00
_cell.angle_gamma   90.00
#
_symmetry.space_group_name_H-M   'P 1'
#
loop_
_entity.id
_entity.type
_entity.pdbx_description
1 polymer ?
#
loop_
_entity_poly.entity_id
_entity_poly.type
_entity_poly.pdbx_seq_one_letter_code
_entity_poly.pdbx_strand_id
1 'polypeptide(L)'
;MSLISCPTPRPWRDRLMPLAAALLLAACAAPSPQLAPPIARHAASAAFSDGIGMRFVRIPAGEFMMGSDESPQALAQAFPHADPERLAELVDERPVHRVRITRDFWLGAHEVTVGQFRQFVAASGYVPESVRDGSGGYGFYPNYDPAHTERADLFEGRNPGYSWANPGFTQTDSHPVINVTWNDATAMAKWLSEREGVTYRLPTEAEWEYAARGGTRTRFPAGDDPDVLLHTANTFDRETALRWPRWREQAGTGSDG
;
A
#
# COMPACT_ATOMS: atom_id res chain seq x y z
N MET A 1 1.16 -3.23 -0.11
CA MET A 1 1.05 -2.33 1.07
C MET A 1 1.68 -0.99 0.73
N SER A 2 0.90 0.03 0.56
CA SER A 2 1.40 1.39 0.29
C SER A 2 1.41 2.22 1.58
N LEU A 3 2.42 3.06 1.76
CA LEU A 3 2.55 3.94 2.91
C LEU A 3 2.31 5.40 2.53
N ILE A 4 1.87 6.20 3.49
CA ILE A 4 1.71 7.65 3.38
C ILE A 4 2.72 8.35 4.28
N SER A 5 3.28 9.45 3.81
CA SER A 5 4.03 10.44 4.59
C SER A 5 3.26 11.75 4.68
N CYS A 6 3.04 12.24 5.89
CA CYS A 6 2.33 13.49 6.16
C CYS A 6 3.22 14.46 6.95
N PRO A 7 3.18 15.76 6.65
CA PRO A 7 3.82 16.77 7.49
C PRO A 7 3.11 16.87 8.85
N THR A 8 3.87 16.82 9.94
CA THR A 8 3.34 16.99 11.30
C THR A 8 2.99 18.45 11.57
N PRO A 9 1.84 18.79 12.18
CA PRO A 9 1.60 20.14 12.69
C PRO A 9 2.52 20.40 13.87
N ARG A 10 3.18 21.57 13.89
CA ARG A 10 4.00 22.02 15.02
C ARG A 10 3.11 22.29 16.24
N PRO A 11 3.44 21.82 17.45
CA PRO A 11 2.75 22.25 18.65
C PRO A 11 3.08 23.73 18.93
N TRP A 12 2.05 24.51 19.16
CA TRP A 12 2.16 25.88 19.66
C TRP A 12 2.71 25.82 21.09
N ARG A 13 3.97 26.21 21.26
CA ARG A 13 4.51 26.46 22.59
C ARG A 13 4.36 27.93 22.93
N ASP A 14 3.54 28.21 23.92
CA ASP A 14 3.42 29.51 24.58
C ASP A 14 4.78 29.96 25.08
N ARG A 15 5.21 31.13 24.63
CA ARG A 15 6.43 31.80 25.15
C ARG A 15 6.04 32.62 26.36
N LEU A 16 6.39 32.16 27.55
CA LEU A 16 6.60 33.00 28.69
C LEU A 16 8.12 33.27 28.80
N MET A 17 8.51 34.49 28.57
CA MET A 17 9.87 34.97 28.85
C MET A 17 10.02 35.31 30.33
N PRO A 18 11.18 35.03 30.93
CA PRO A 18 11.73 35.94 31.92
C PRO A 18 12.95 36.69 31.35
N LEU A 19 12.95 38.00 31.54
CA LEU A 19 14.11 38.87 31.36
C LEU A 19 15.19 38.48 32.38
N ALA A 20 16.37 38.16 31.90
CA ALA A 20 17.61 38.28 32.69
C ALA A 20 18.70 38.78 31.75
N ALA A 21 19.18 39.99 32.04
CA ALA A 21 20.32 40.62 31.39
C ALA A 21 21.63 40.00 31.88
N ALA A 22 22.51 39.61 30.94
CA ALA A 22 23.95 39.46 31.22
C ALA A 22 24.74 39.68 29.93
N LEU A 23 25.81 40.46 30.10
CA LEU A 23 26.68 41.07 29.11
C LEU A 23 27.55 40.06 28.32
N LEU A 24 27.70 40.33 27.02
CA LEU A 24 28.86 40.32 26.13
C LEU A 24 29.98 39.26 26.31
N LEU A 25 30.03 38.38 25.31
CA LEU A 25 31.26 38.04 24.59
C LEU A 25 30.88 37.68 23.14
N ALA A 26 31.19 38.58 22.21
CA ALA A 26 31.01 38.37 20.79
C ALA A 26 32.09 37.44 20.24
N ALA A 27 31.80 36.13 20.16
CA ALA A 27 32.50 35.23 19.27
C ALA A 27 31.67 35.11 18.00
N CYS A 28 32.17 35.65 16.88
CA CYS A 28 31.61 35.41 15.55
C CYS A 28 31.72 33.93 15.19
N ALA A 29 30.81 33.12 15.67
CA ALA A 29 30.59 31.79 15.13
C ALA A 29 29.63 31.95 13.91
N ALA A 30 30.15 31.70 12.71
CA ALA A 30 29.33 31.59 11.54
C ALA A 30 28.20 30.59 11.82
N PRO A 31 26.95 30.88 11.48
CA PRO A 31 25.86 29.94 11.69
C PRO A 31 26.16 28.69 10.84
N SER A 32 26.30 27.55 11.49
CA SER A 32 26.33 26.27 10.80
C SER A 32 25.06 26.17 9.93
N PRO A 33 25.17 25.75 8.69
CA PRO A 33 23.99 25.59 7.84
C PRO A 33 23.06 24.58 8.51
N GLN A 34 22.00 25.05 9.14
CA GLN A 34 20.92 24.23 9.63
C GLN A 34 20.29 23.54 8.40
N LEU A 35 20.58 22.25 8.25
CA LEU A 35 19.89 21.41 7.29
C LEU A 35 18.38 21.58 7.50
N ALA A 36 17.68 22.12 6.50
CA ALA A 36 16.23 22.23 6.54
C ALA A 36 15.63 20.85 6.87
N PRO A 37 14.57 20.81 7.70
CA PRO A 37 13.93 19.54 8.04
C PRO A 37 13.48 18.81 6.75
N PRO A 38 13.53 17.48 6.72
CA PRO A 38 13.22 16.68 5.52
C PRO A 38 11.97 17.11 4.78
N ILE A 39 10.92 17.50 5.49
CA ILE A 39 9.64 17.98 4.94
C ILE A 39 9.80 19.21 4.02
N ALA A 40 10.65 20.15 4.36
CA ALA A 40 10.86 21.35 3.57
C ALA A 40 11.54 21.06 2.22
N ARG A 41 12.27 19.95 2.11
CA ARG A 41 12.94 19.55 0.86
C ARG A 41 11.98 18.90 -0.15
N HIS A 42 10.91 18.28 0.35
CA HIS A 42 9.97 17.54 -0.51
C HIS A 42 8.80 18.42 -0.98
N ALA A 43 8.48 19.51 -0.28
CA ALA A 43 7.30 20.35 -0.57
C ALA A 43 7.25 20.92 -1.99
N ALA A 44 8.38 21.09 -2.66
CA ALA A 44 8.49 21.62 -4.02
C ALA A 44 8.61 20.51 -5.10
N SER A 45 8.82 19.26 -4.72
CA SER A 45 9.00 18.13 -5.66
C SER A 45 7.68 17.42 -5.92
N ALA A 46 7.50 16.87 -7.11
CA ALA A 46 6.36 15.99 -7.41
C ALA A 46 6.56 14.55 -6.89
N ALA A 47 7.79 14.17 -6.56
CA ALA A 47 8.16 12.88 -6.01
C ALA A 47 9.45 12.97 -5.17
N PHE A 48 9.64 12.02 -4.25
CA PHE A 48 10.89 11.82 -3.52
C PHE A 48 11.12 10.34 -3.21
N SER A 49 12.34 10.00 -2.80
CA SER A 49 12.64 8.69 -2.21
C SER A 49 13.11 8.88 -0.76
N ASP A 50 12.68 7.97 0.12
CA ASP A 50 13.11 7.95 1.52
C ASP A 50 14.47 7.26 1.71
N GLY A 51 14.89 7.12 2.97
CA GLY A 51 16.20 6.55 3.34
C GLY A 51 16.33 5.03 3.11
N ILE A 52 15.26 4.33 2.73
CA ILE A 52 15.28 2.90 2.35
C ILE A 52 14.90 2.66 0.89
N GLY A 53 14.84 3.74 0.09
CA GLY A 53 14.58 3.67 -1.35
C GLY A 53 13.11 3.53 -1.73
N MET A 54 12.16 3.79 -0.81
CA MET A 54 10.74 3.87 -1.17
C MET A 54 10.47 5.18 -1.91
N ARG A 55 9.89 5.08 -3.09
CA ARG A 55 9.50 6.25 -3.88
C ARG A 55 8.09 6.68 -3.50
N PHE A 56 7.93 7.97 -3.24
CA PHE A 56 6.64 8.60 -2.94
C PHE A 56 6.28 9.63 -4.00
N VAL A 57 4.99 9.71 -4.34
CA VAL A 57 4.42 10.69 -5.24
C VAL A 57 3.44 11.59 -4.47
N ARG A 58 3.41 12.86 -4.84
CA ARG A 58 2.50 13.83 -4.23
C ARG A 58 1.11 13.68 -4.81
N ILE A 59 0.14 13.49 -3.93
CA ILE A 59 -1.28 13.47 -4.26
C ILE A 59 -1.86 14.80 -3.75
N PRO A 60 -2.37 15.68 -4.65
CA PRO A 60 -2.89 16.97 -4.23
C PRO A 60 -4.23 16.83 -3.50
N ALA A 61 -4.55 17.78 -2.63
CA ALA A 61 -5.88 17.93 -2.07
C ALA A 61 -6.94 18.10 -3.18
N GLY A 62 -8.15 17.62 -2.94
CA GLY A 62 -9.20 17.68 -3.94
C GLY A 62 -10.49 17.02 -3.48
N GLU A 63 -11.41 16.81 -4.40
CA GLU A 63 -12.69 16.17 -4.14
C GLU A 63 -12.96 15.10 -5.20
N PHE A 64 -13.64 14.03 -4.79
CA PHE A 64 -14.04 12.96 -5.70
C PHE A 64 -15.34 12.31 -5.23
N MET A 65 -15.89 11.47 -6.09
CA MET A 65 -17.02 10.60 -5.74
C MET A 65 -16.46 9.24 -5.37
N MET A 66 -16.58 8.89 -4.09
CA MET A 66 -16.13 7.63 -3.52
C MET A 66 -17.22 6.58 -3.62
N GLY A 67 -16.82 5.33 -3.88
CA GLY A 67 -17.72 4.19 -3.98
C GLY A 67 -18.26 3.93 -5.39
N SER A 68 -19.21 3.02 -5.49
CA SER A 68 -19.87 2.61 -6.73
C SER A 68 -21.38 2.52 -6.54
N ASP A 69 -22.17 2.89 -7.55
CA ASP A 69 -23.62 2.68 -7.59
C ASP A 69 -24.01 1.55 -8.57
N GLU A 70 -23.04 0.80 -9.10
CA GLU A 70 -23.31 -0.27 -10.05
C GLU A 70 -24.19 -1.35 -9.42
N SER A 71 -25.23 -1.75 -10.13
CA SER A 71 -26.10 -2.83 -9.65
C SER A 71 -25.42 -4.19 -9.78
N PRO A 72 -25.76 -5.18 -8.94
CA PRO A 72 -25.25 -6.56 -9.10
C PRO A 72 -25.49 -7.11 -10.50
N GLN A 73 -26.59 -6.71 -11.15
CA GLN A 73 -26.91 -7.12 -12.52
C GLN A 73 -25.95 -6.49 -13.54
N ALA A 74 -25.59 -5.22 -13.38
CA ALA A 74 -24.61 -4.56 -14.25
C ALA A 74 -23.21 -5.17 -14.07
N LEU A 75 -22.84 -5.47 -12.83
CA LEU A 75 -21.57 -6.15 -12.53
C LEU A 75 -21.53 -7.57 -13.13
N ALA A 76 -22.63 -8.35 -13.01
CA ALA A 76 -22.72 -9.68 -13.62
C ALA A 76 -22.62 -9.65 -15.15
N GLN A 77 -23.11 -8.58 -15.80
CA GLN A 77 -22.94 -8.40 -17.24
C GLN A 77 -21.51 -8.05 -17.62
N ALA A 78 -20.82 -7.25 -16.81
CA ALA A 78 -19.44 -6.87 -17.04
C ALA A 78 -18.44 -8.01 -16.71
N PHE A 79 -18.80 -8.87 -15.75
CA PHE A 79 -17.99 -9.98 -15.27
C PHE A 79 -18.77 -11.30 -15.32
N PRO A 80 -19.06 -11.83 -16.51
CA PRO A 80 -19.94 -12.99 -16.66
C PRO A 80 -19.41 -14.30 -16.06
N HIS A 81 -18.11 -14.35 -15.77
CA HIS A 81 -17.44 -15.50 -15.16
C HIS A 81 -17.18 -15.33 -13.66
N ALA A 82 -17.51 -14.16 -13.09
CA ALA A 82 -17.34 -13.92 -11.66
C ALA A 82 -18.43 -14.62 -10.84
N ASP A 83 -18.07 -15.02 -9.63
CA ASP A 83 -19.00 -15.59 -8.67
C ASP A 83 -20.07 -14.55 -8.30
N PRO A 84 -21.39 -14.83 -8.51
CA PRO A 84 -22.47 -13.91 -8.18
C PRO A 84 -22.51 -13.51 -6.70
N GLU A 85 -22.10 -14.40 -5.77
CA GLU A 85 -22.05 -14.11 -4.34
C GLU A 85 -20.97 -13.04 -4.06
N ARG A 86 -19.82 -13.14 -4.71
CA ARG A 86 -18.76 -12.13 -4.63
C ARG A 86 -19.17 -10.78 -5.20
N LEU A 87 -19.90 -10.78 -6.31
CA LEU A 87 -20.45 -9.53 -6.88
C LEU A 87 -21.49 -8.89 -5.97
N ALA A 88 -22.25 -9.68 -5.23
CA ALA A 88 -23.22 -9.17 -4.26
C ALA A 88 -22.54 -8.51 -3.02
N GLU A 89 -21.33 -8.92 -2.65
CA GLU A 89 -20.55 -8.33 -1.57
C GLU A 89 -20.15 -6.86 -1.87
N LEU A 90 -20.06 -6.48 -3.15
CA LEU A 90 -19.72 -5.10 -3.57
C LEU A 90 -20.82 -4.07 -3.25
N VAL A 91 -21.91 -4.49 -2.62
CA VAL A 91 -22.96 -3.58 -2.10
C VAL A 91 -22.42 -2.66 -1.00
N ASP A 92 -21.37 -3.03 -0.31
CA ASP A 92 -20.72 -2.24 0.76
C ASP A 92 -19.96 -1.02 0.22
N GLU A 93 -19.66 -0.98 -1.09
CA GLU A 93 -19.15 0.23 -1.75
C GLU A 93 -20.19 1.36 -1.88
N ARG A 94 -21.45 1.11 -1.51
CA ARG A 94 -22.56 2.05 -1.64
C ARG A 94 -22.84 2.83 -0.37
N PRO A 95 -23.47 4.01 -0.50
CA PRO A 95 -23.77 4.74 -1.75
C PRO A 95 -22.56 5.51 -2.26
N VAL A 96 -22.54 5.82 -3.55
CA VAL A 96 -21.60 6.83 -4.06
C VAL A 96 -21.83 8.14 -3.31
N HIS A 97 -20.75 8.70 -2.79
CA HIS A 97 -20.81 9.93 -2.02
C HIS A 97 -19.58 10.81 -2.26
N ARG A 98 -19.76 12.12 -2.02
CA ARG A 98 -18.69 13.08 -2.21
C ARG A 98 -17.75 13.09 -1.02
N VAL A 99 -16.46 12.92 -1.29
CA VAL A 99 -15.38 12.99 -0.30
C VAL A 99 -14.44 14.13 -0.65
N ARG A 100 -13.95 14.84 0.37
CA ARG A 100 -12.95 15.89 0.24
C ARG A 100 -11.67 15.50 0.95
N ILE A 101 -10.59 15.38 0.18
CA ILE A 101 -9.22 15.27 0.68
C ILE A 101 -8.73 16.69 0.96
N THR A 102 -8.59 17.03 2.24
CA THR A 102 -8.39 18.42 2.68
C THR A 102 -6.95 18.90 2.63
N ARG A 103 -5.98 17.99 2.47
CA ARG A 103 -4.55 18.29 2.45
C ARG A 103 -3.85 17.39 1.44
N ASP A 104 -2.79 17.91 0.84
CA ASP A 104 -1.88 17.10 0.06
C ASP A 104 -1.25 16.01 0.95
N PHE A 105 -0.99 14.86 0.36
CA PHE A 105 -0.25 13.78 1.00
C PHE A 105 0.71 13.13 0.00
N TRP A 106 1.59 12.29 0.51
CA TRP A 106 2.53 11.53 -0.28
C TRP A 106 2.18 10.05 -0.21
N LEU A 107 1.94 9.42 -1.34
CA LEU A 107 1.63 8.00 -1.43
C LEU A 107 2.81 7.25 -2.02
N GLY A 108 3.13 6.08 -1.47
CA GLY A 108 4.10 5.16 -2.08
C GLY A 108 3.72 4.86 -3.52
N ALA A 109 4.65 5.06 -4.45
CA ALA A 109 4.43 4.84 -5.88
C ALA A 109 4.28 3.34 -6.22
N HIS A 110 4.74 2.49 -5.34
CA HIS A 110 4.68 1.02 -5.44
C HIS A 110 4.37 0.44 -4.07
N GLU A 111 4.00 -0.82 -4.03
CA GLU A 111 3.95 -1.60 -2.81
C GLU A 111 5.32 -1.67 -2.16
N VAL A 112 5.32 -1.89 -0.84
CA VAL A 112 6.56 -2.16 -0.10
C VAL A 112 7.18 -3.45 -0.59
N THR A 113 8.46 -3.39 -0.96
CA THR A 113 9.16 -4.56 -1.47
C THR A 113 9.73 -5.45 -0.37
N VAL A 114 10.05 -6.71 -0.73
CA VAL A 114 10.74 -7.68 0.14
C VAL A 114 12.03 -7.08 0.69
N GLY A 115 12.83 -6.40 -0.15
CA GLY A 115 14.09 -5.76 0.25
C GLY A 115 13.89 -4.63 1.26
N GLN A 116 12.87 -3.81 1.08
CA GLN A 116 12.52 -2.71 2.01
C GLN A 116 12.02 -3.26 3.35
N PHE A 117 11.13 -4.25 3.32
CA PHE A 117 10.65 -4.89 4.54
C PHE A 117 11.77 -5.62 5.30
N ARG A 118 12.70 -6.25 4.58
CA ARG A 118 13.90 -6.87 5.16
C ARG A 118 14.78 -5.84 5.89
N GLN A 119 14.97 -4.65 5.31
CA GLN A 119 15.70 -3.57 5.98
C GLN A 119 15.03 -3.16 7.29
N PHE A 120 13.70 -3.03 7.30
CA PHE A 120 12.93 -2.77 8.52
C PHE A 120 13.15 -3.84 9.58
N VAL A 121 12.93 -5.11 9.25
CA VAL A 121 13.08 -6.23 10.19
C VAL A 121 14.51 -6.28 10.74
N ALA A 122 15.52 -6.17 9.87
CA ALA A 122 16.94 -6.23 10.28
C ALA A 122 17.35 -5.05 11.18
N ALA A 123 16.85 -3.84 10.90
CA ALA A 123 17.25 -2.65 11.64
C ALA A 123 16.49 -2.48 12.97
N SER A 124 15.23 -2.94 13.03
CA SER A 124 14.38 -2.78 14.22
C SER A 124 14.38 -4.00 15.15
N GLY A 125 14.79 -5.17 14.68
CA GLY A 125 14.60 -6.44 15.38
C GLY A 125 13.14 -6.88 15.48
N TYR A 126 12.25 -6.27 14.71
CA TYR A 126 10.84 -6.63 14.70
C TYR A 126 10.62 -8.07 14.23
N VAL A 127 9.76 -8.79 14.92
CA VAL A 127 9.33 -10.14 14.53
C VAL A 127 7.90 -10.05 14.03
N PRO A 128 7.62 -10.27 12.73
CA PRO A 128 6.27 -10.25 12.16
C PRO A 128 5.31 -11.18 12.90
N GLU A 129 4.03 -10.79 12.97
CA GLU A 129 3.04 -11.47 13.82
C GLU A 129 2.91 -12.96 13.48
N SER A 130 2.79 -13.29 12.21
CA SER A 130 2.65 -14.67 11.73
C SER A 130 3.85 -15.57 12.09
N VAL A 131 5.05 -14.97 12.22
CA VAL A 131 6.26 -15.66 12.67
C VAL A 131 6.26 -15.79 14.18
N ARG A 132 5.88 -14.72 14.89
CA ARG A 132 5.89 -14.66 16.35
C ARG A 132 4.87 -15.59 17.00
N ASP A 133 3.66 -15.69 16.45
CA ASP A 133 2.58 -16.53 16.96
C ASP A 133 2.56 -17.94 16.37
N GLY A 134 3.45 -18.23 15.41
CA GLY A 134 3.57 -19.52 14.76
C GLY A 134 2.42 -19.85 13.79
N SER A 135 1.53 -18.90 13.50
CA SER A 135 0.42 -19.14 12.54
C SER A 135 0.90 -19.27 11.10
N GLY A 136 2.06 -18.69 10.80
CA GLY A 136 2.61 -18.69 9.46
C GLY A 136 1.85 -17.84 8.45
N GLY A 137 2.13 -18.06 7.19
CA GLY A 137 1.56 -17.35 6.06
C GLY A 137 0.83 -18.26 5.10
N TYR A 138 0.25 -17.65 4.07
CA TYR A 138 -0.25 -18.37 2.90
C TYR A 138 0.92 -18.62 1.95
N GLY A 139 1.00 -19.80 1.37
CA GLY A 139 2.07 -20.15 0.44
C GLY A 139 1.55 -20.89 -0.77
N PHE A 140 2.36 -20.89 -1.82
CA PHE A 140 2.09 -21.69 -3.00
C PHE A 140 2.43 -23.17 -2.69
N TYR A 141 1.44 -24.04 -2.81
CA TYR A 141 1.59 -25.48 -2.64
C TYR A 141 1.65 -26.17 -3.99
N PRO A 142 2.85 -26.56 -4.48
CA PRO A 142 3.00 -27.11 -5.84
C PRO A 142 2.32 -28.47 -6.04
N ASN A 143 2.06 -29.19 -4.96
CA ASN A 143 1.38 -30.51 -4.97
C ASN A 143 -0.10 -30.41 -4.56
N TYR A 144 -0.70 -29.21 -4.72
CA TYR A 144 -2.09 -29.00 -4.41
C TYR A 144 -3.00 -29.97 -5.18
N ASP A 145 -3.74 -30.81 -4.43
CA ASP A 145 -4.78 -31.68 -4.98
C ASP A 145 -6.15 -31.13 -4.57
N PRO A 146 -6.90 -30.57 -5.53
CA PRO A 146 -8.22 -30.02 -5.26
C PRO A 146 -9.24 -31.05 -4.78
N ALA A 147 -8.98 -32.34 -4.97
CA ALA A 147 -9.87 -33.41 -4.51
C ALA A 147 -9.73 -33.68 -3.00
N HIS A 148 -8.63 -33.22 -2.38
CA HIS A 148 -8.31 -33.49 -0.98
C HIS A 148 -8.27 -32.25 -0.09
N THR A 149 -8.54 -31.05 -0.63
CA THR A 149 -8.60 -29.81 0.15
C THR A 149 -10.05 -29.34 0.30
N GLU A 150 -10.46 -29.07 1.54
CA GLU A 150 -11.79 -28.55 1.88
C GLU A 150 -12.06 -27.18 1.22
N ARG A 151 -11.00 -26.45 0.90
CA ARG A 151 -11.05 -25.22 0.11
C ARG A 151 -10.48 -25.52 -1.25
N ALA A 152 -11.28 -25.28 -2.29
CA ALA A 152 -10.83 -25.36 -3.69
C ALA A 152 -9.75 -24.30 -4.05
N ASP A 153 -8.91 -23.93 -3.11
CA ASP A 153 -7.95 -22.85 -3.13
C ASP A 153 -6.53 -23.37 -3.37
N LEU A 154 -5.79 -22.75 -4.30
CA LEU A 154 -4.35 -22.97 -4.49
C LEU A 154 -3.52 -22.56 -3.26
N PHE A 155 -4.12 -21.79 -2.39
CA PHE A 155 -3.55 -21.34 -1.14
C PHE A 155 -4.25 -22.10 -0.02
N GLU A 156 -3.64 -23.17 0.45
CA GLU A 156 -4.03 -23.75 1.73
C GLU A 156 -4.01 -22.66 2.80
N GLY A 157 -4.80 -22.84 3.85
CA GLY A 157 -4.82 -21.95 4.98
C GLY A 157 -3.43 -21.65 5.53
N ARG A 158 -3.30 -20.77 6.47
CA ARG A 158 -2.00 -20.40 7.06
C ARG A 158 -1.20 -21.64 7.48
N ASN A 159 0.08 -21.65 7.12
CA ASN A 159 1.01 -22.72 7.42
C ASN A 159 2.31 -22.13 8.00
N PRO A 160 2.83 -22.63 9.14
CA PRO A 160 4.07 -22.14 9.75
C PRO A 160 5.30 -22.20 8.83
N GLY A 161 5.29 -23.03 7.80
CA GLY A 161 6.35 -23.11 6.79
C GLY A 161 6.43 -21.88 5.88
N TYR A 162 5.40 -21.06 5.83
CA TYR A 162 5.35 -19.86 4.99
C TYR A 162 5.40 -18.57 5.81
N SER A 163 6.03 -17.57 5.26
CA SER A 163 6.17 -16.25 5.88
C SER A 163 6.44 -15.18 4.81
N TRP A 164 6.60 -13.95 5.23
CA TRP A 164 7.04 -12.86 4.38
C TRP A 164 8.39 -13.15 3.68
N ALA A 165 9.26 -13.95 4.28
CA ALA A 165 10.58 -14.31 3.75
C ALA A 165 10.57 -15.62 2.95
N ASN A 166 9.50 -16.41 3.07
CA ASN A 166 9.34 -17.68 2.37
C ASN A 166 7.86 -17.91 2.01
N PRO A 167 7.39 -17.36 0.89
CA PRO A 167 6.00 -17.55 0.45
C PRO A 167 5.75 -18.87 -0.31
N GLY A 168 6.71 -19.79 -0.36
CA GLY A 168 6.63 -21.04 -1.11
C GLY A 168 7.01 -20.91 -2.60
N PHE A 169 7.42 -19.74 -3.04
CA PHE A 169 7.96 -19.48 -4.38
C PHE A 169 9.07 -18.41 -4.31
N THR A 170 9.86 -18.32 -5.37
CA THR A 170 11.00 -17.40 -5.41
C THR A 170 10.55 -15.96 -5.56
N GLN A 171 10.98 -15.11 -4.62
CA GLN A 171 10.88 -13.65 -4.72
C GLN A 171 12.27 -13.02 -4.67
N THR A 172 12.45 -11.94 -5.39
CA THR A 172 13.62 -11.05 -5.29
C THR A 172 13.32 -9.87 -4.37
N ASP A 173 14.32 -9.08 -4.05
CA ASP A 173 14.17 -7.88 -3.23
C ASP A 173 13.24 -6.82 -3.84
N SER A 174 13.00 -6.86 -5.14
CA SER A 174 12.11 -5.94 -5.85
C SER A 174 10.64 -6.39 -5.90
N HIS A 175 10.34 -7.63 -5.55
CA HIS A 175 8.95 -8.08 -5.50
C HIS A 175 8.20 -7.46 -4.31
N PRO A 176 6.88 -7.27 -4.42
CA PRO A 176 6.06 -6.85 -3.28
C PRO A 176 6.18 -7.85 -2.12
N VAL A 177 6.28 -7.34 -0.89
CA VAL A 177 6.24 -8.20 0.29
C VAL A 177 4.81 -8.67 0.53
N ILE A 178 4.65 -9.97 0.77
CA ILE A 178 3.39 -10.62 1.10
C ILE A 178 3.46 -11.29 2.48
N ASN A 179 2.38 -11.87 2.97
CA ASN A 179 2.28 -12.49 4.29
C ASN A 179 2.63 -11.53 5.44
N VAL A 180 2.25 -10.28 5.31
CA VAL A 180 2.37 -9.23 6.32
C VAL A 180 0.98 -8.81 6.79
N THR A 181 0.83 -8.62 8.11
CA THR A 181 -0.43 -8.17 8.70
C THR A 181 -0.55 -6.65 8.68
N TRP A 182 -1.73 -6.15 9.00
CA TRP A 182 -1.94 -4.72 9.22
C TRP A 182 -1.04 -4.16 10.34
N ASN A 183 -0.82 -4.96 11.40
CA ASN A 183 0.05 -4.58 12.50
C ASN A 183 1.52 -4.54 12.08
N ASP A 184 1.98 -5.48 11.25
CA ASP A 184 3.33 -5.48 10.68
C ASP A 184 3.55 -4.22 9.84
N ALA A 185 2.56 -3.86 9.02
CA ALA A 185 2.57 -2.66 8.19
C ALA A 185 2.63 -1.38 9.04
N THR A 186 1.83 -1.33 10.10
CA THR A 186 1.80 -0.20 11.03
C THR A 186 3.11 -0.08 11.81
N ALA A 187 3.71 -1.21 12.22
CA ALA A 187 5.01 -1.24 12.89
C ALA A 187 6.12 -0.70 11.97
N MET A 188 6.12 -1.07 10.70
CA MET A 188 7.06 -0.53 9.72
C MET A 188 6.86 0.98 9.52
N ALA A 189 5.63 1.45 9.40
CA ALA A 189 5.33 2.86 9.25
C ALA A 189 5.80 3.68 10.47
N LYS A 190 5.61 3.15 11.69
CA LYS A 190 6.11 3.75 12.92
C LYS A 190 7.64 3.83 12.93
N TRP A 191 8.32 2.74 12.60
CA TRP A 191 9.79 2.71 12.51
C TRP A 191 10.32 3.73 11.50
N LEU A 192 9.70 3.84 10.30
CA LEU A 192 10.05 4.87 9.32
C LEU A 192 9.85 6.28 9.88
N SER A 193 8.74 6.49 10.59
CA SER A 193 8.44 7.80 11.19
C SER A 193 9.50 8.24 12.19
N GLU A 194 9.93 7.32 13.05
CA GLU A 194 10.98 7.56 14.03
C GLU A 194 12.34 7.82 13.37
N ARG A 195 12.65 7.08 12.31
CA ARG A 195 13.90 7.18 11.56
C ARG A 195 14.02 8.48 10.77
N GLU A 196 12.94 8.87 10.07
CA GLU A 196 12.97 9.99 9.12
C GLU A 196 12.50 11.31 9.73
N GLY A 197 11.91 11.28 10.94
CA GLY A 197 11.38 12.47 11.62
C GLY A 197 10.14 13.06 10.96
N VAL A 198 9.41 12.27 10.15
CA VAL A 198 8.15 12.61 9.49
C VAL A 198 7.13 11.49 9.72
N THR A 199 5.84 11.79 9.62
CA THR A 199 4.81 10.79 9.85
C THR A 199 4.62 9.90 8.62
N TYR A 200 4.85 8.59 8.79
CA TYR A 200 4.42 7.55 7.87
C TYR A 200 3.24 6.80 8.47
N ARG A 201 2.29 6.44 7.65
CA ARG A 201 1.12 5.64 8.03
C ARG A 201 0.52 4.91 6.82
N LEU A 202 -0.40 4.00 7.08
CA LEU A 202 -1.25 3.47 6.03
C LEU A 202 -2.22 4.56 5.52
N PRO A 203 -2.60 4.54 4.24
CA PRO A 203 -3.65 5.41 3.73
C PRO A 203 -4.99 5.06 4.39
N THR A 204 -5.87 6.05 4.50
CA THR A 204 -7.29 5.76 4.68
C THR A 204 -7.86 5.21 3.38
N GLU A 205 -9.00 4.55 3.45
CA GLU A 205 -9.71 4.06 2.27
C GLU A 205 -9.98 5.19 1.27
N ALA A 206 -10.46 6.33 1.75
CA ALA A 206 -10.71 7.50 0.90
C ALA A 206 -9.45 8.04 0.22
N GLU A 207 -8.31 8.07 0.90
CA GLU A 207 -7.03 8.50 0.32
C GLU A 207 -6.55 7.52 -0.74
N TRP A 208 -6.72 6.22 -0.47
CA TRP A 208 -6.35 5.17 -1.40
C TRP A 208 -7.21 5.22 -2.67
N GLU A 209 -8.54 5.25 -2.53
CA GLU A 209 -9.46 5.30 -3.68
C GLU A 209 -9.29 6.59 -4.48
N TYR A 210 -9.13 7.75 -3.81
CA TYR A 210 -8.85 9.02 -4.47
C TYR A 210 -7.62 8.95 -5.35
N ALA A 211 -6.53 8.41 -4.83
CA ALA A 211 -5.29 8.25 -5.56
C ALA A 211 -5.41 7.22 -6.69
N ALA A 212 -6.04 6.07 -6.43
CA ALA A 212 -6.25 5.02 -7.41
C ALA A 212 -7.09 5.50 -8.60
N ARG A 213 -8.15 6.29 -8.36
CA ARG A 213 -8.97 6.86 -9.43
C ARG A 213 -8.21 7.87 -10.31
N GLY A 214 -7.22 8.57 -9.79
CA GLY A 214 -6.45 9.53 -10.58
C GLY A 214 -7.30 10.61 -11.27
N GLY A 215 -8.49 10.93 -10.72
CA GLY A 215 -9.45 11.89 -11.27
C GLY A 215 -10.49 11.30 -12.23
N THR A 216 -10.45 9.99 -12.49
CA THR A 216 -11.46 9.31 -13.32
C THR A 216 -12.73 8.97 -12.52
N ARG A 217 -13.82 8.66 -13.26
CA ARG A 217 -15.08 8.15 -12.70
C ARG A 217 -15.44 6.76 -13.22
N THR A 218 -14.59 6.21 -14.05
CA THR A 218 -14.71 4.89 -14.64
C THR A 218 -14.50 3.81 -13.56
N ARG A 219 -14.95 2.59 -13.84
CA ARG A 219 -14.79 1.43 -12.95
C ARG A 219 -13.33 1.21 -12.59
N PHE A 220 -12.45 1.29 -13.58
CA PHE A 220 -10.99 1.25 -13.40
C PHE A 220 -10.36 2.57 -13.85
N PRO A 221 -9.15 2.92 -13.40
CA PRO A 221 -8.47 4.16 -13.83
C PRO A 221 -8.33 4.30 -15.35
N ALA A 222 -8.19 3.19 -16.08
CA ALA A 222 -8.00 3.18 -17.53
C ALA A 222 -9.31 3.02 -18.34
N GLY A 223 -10.47 2.84 -17.69
CA GLY A 223 -11.77 2.70 -18.37
C GLY A 223 -12.74 1.78 -17.66
N ASP A 224 -13.86 1.46 -18.31
CA ASP A 224 -14.91 0.59 -17.74
C ASP A 224 -14.80 -0.87 -18.21
N ASP A 225 -14.04 -1.12 -19.27
CA ASP A 225 -13.81 -2.45 -19.79
C ASP A 225 -12.84 -3.23 -18.87
N PRO A 226 -13.22 -4.43 -18.38
CA PRO A 226 -12.32 -5.26 -17.57
C PRO A 226 -10.96 -5.57 -18.23
N ASP A 227 -10.91 -5.63 -19.55
CA ASP A 227 -9.67 -5.94 -20.29
C ASP A 227 -8.58 -4.86 -20.15
N VAL A 228 -8.93 -3.64 -19.67
CA VAL A 228 -7.92 -2.62 -19.36
C VAL A 228 -7.00 -3.05 -18.22
N LEU A 229 -7.45 -3.96 -17.36
CA LEU A 229 -6.65 -4.50 -16.25
C LEU A 229 -5.43 -5.28 -16.76
N LEU A 230 -5.52 -5.91 -17.91
CA LEU A 230 -4.40 -6.63 -18.56
C LEU A 230 -3.19 -5.72 -18.86
N HIS A 231 -3.36 -4.40 -18.81
CA HIS A 231 -2.30 -3.42 -19.08
C HIS A 231 -1.93 -2.59 -17.83
N THR A 232 -2.68 -2.75 -16.75
CA THR A 232 -2.53 -1.86 -15.57
C THR A 232 -2.41 -2.60 -14.25
N ALA A 233 -2.62 -3.91 -14.25
CA ALA A 233 -2.57 -4.74 -13.04
C ALA A 233 -2.02 -6.13 -13.36
N ASN A 234 -1.46 -6.79 -12.36
CA ASN A 234 -1.16 -8.21 -12.42
C ASN A 234 -2.47 -8.98 -12.19
N THR A 235 -2.97 -9.61 -13.24
CA THR A 235 -4.27 -10.27 -13.26
C THR A 235 -4.14 -11.75 -13.57
N PHE A 236 -5.26 -12.48 -13.40
CA PHE A 236 -5.35 -13.86 -13.86
C PHE A 236 -5.55 -13.86 -15.38
N ASP A 237 -4.47 -13.96 -16.12
CA ASP A 237 -4.38 -13.83 -17.54
C ASP A 237 -4.25 -15.19 -18.27
N ARG A 238 -4.06 -15.13 -19.59
CA ARG A 238 -3.85 -16.31 -20.43
C ARG A 238 -2.62 -17.15 -20.01
N GLU A 239 -1.54 -16.52 -19.59
CA GLU A 239 -0.30 -17.23 -19.18
C GLU A 239 -0.51 -17.94 -17.86
N THR A 240 -1.14 -17.28 -16.93
CA THR A 240 -1.58 -17.85 -15.66
C THR A 240 -2.52 -19.03 -15.88
N ALA A 241 -3.46 -18.93 -16.86
CA ALA A 241 -4.36 -20.02 -17.23
C ALA A 241 -3.65 -21.24 -17.82
N LEU A 242 -2.51 -21.05 -18.51
CA LEU A 242 -1.70 -22.18 -19.00
C LEU A 242 -1.04 -22.93 -17.83
N ARG A 243 -0.65 -22.22 -16.79
CA ARG A 243 -0.06 -22.82 -15.59
C ARG A 243 -1.09 -23.47 -14.68
N TRP A 244 -2.31 -22.92 -14.64
CA TRP A 244 -3.44 -23.42 -13.86
C TRP A 244 -4.69 -23.62 -14.72
N PRO A 245 -4.76 -24.71 -15.51
CA PRO A 245 -5.82 -24.93 -16.50
C PRO A 245 -7.25 -24.95 -15.95
N ARG A 246 -7.40 -25.28 -14.65
CA ARG A 246 -8.68 -25.28 -13.94
C ARG A 246 -9.37 -23.91 -13.94
N TRP A 247 -8.60 -22.85 -13.95
CA TRP A 247 -9.07 -21.47 -13.86
C TRP A 247 -9.18 -20.78 -15.22
N ARG A 248 -8.99 -21.55 -16.31
CA ARG A 248 -8.93 -21.01 -17.68
C ARG A 248 -10.15 -20.17 -18.07
N GLU A 249 -11.36 -20.55 -17.59
CA GLU A 249 -12.60 -19.81 -17.90
C GLU A 249 -12.67 -18.44 -17.21
N GLN A 250 -11.86 -18.23 -16.18
CA GLN A 250 -11.79 -16.98 -15.43
C GLN A 250 -10.64 -16.07 -15.89
N ALA A 251 -9.77 -16.59 -16.76
CA ALA A 251 -8.63 -15.84 -17.27
C ALA A 251 -9.09 -14.79 -18.29
N GLY A 252 -8.48 -13.61 -18.20
CA GLY A 252 -8.57 -12.63 -19.27
C GLY A 252 -8.04 -13.16 -20.59
N THR A 253 -8.51 -12.59 -21.70
CA THR A 253 -8.18 -13.06 -23.06
C THR A 253 -6.78 -12.63 -23.53
N GLY A 254 -6.19 -11.66 -22.86
CA GLY A 254 -4.86 -11.11 -23.12
C GLY A 254 -3.74 -11.72 -22.26
N SER A 255 -2.62 -11.02 -22.23
CA SER A 255 -1.48 -11.29 -21.33
C SER A 255 -0.97 -9.95 -20.77
N ASP A 256 -0.64 -9.93 -19.51
CA ASP A 256 -0.06 -8.75 -18.83
C ASP A 256 1.50 -8.76 -18.83
N GLY A 257 2.11 -9.79 -19.42
CA GLY A 257 3.55 -9.91 -19.64
C GLY A 257 4.26 -10.95 -18.81
#